data_5f840dc9f6b39f72df96e32347c053ca
#
_entry.id   5f840dc9f6b39f72df96e32347c053ca
#
_cell.length_a   1.000
_cell.length_b   1.000
_cell.length_c   1.000
_cell.angle_alpha   90.00
_cell.angle_beta   90.00
_cell.angle_gamma   90.00
#
_symmetry.space_group_name_H-M   'P 1'
#
loop_
_entity.id
_entity.type
_entity.pdbx_description
1 polymer ?
#
loop_
_entity_poly.entity_id
_entity_poly.type
_entity_poly.pdbx_seq_one_letter_code
_entity_poly.pdbx_strand_id
1 'polypeptide(L)'
;MKSGLEIRESPIHGLGVFAKVRIPRGTVVEKIKGKPRRYSEIPKALLVRRGMEVSKDVYVVPAEESVGWFVNHSGRPNCTYDISSREIRATKDIRRGDELTIDYHETTTWPGYAALWKGGKPQ
;
A
#
# COMPACT_ATOMS: atom_id res chain seq x y z
N MET A 1 -4.06 -11.41 8.39
CA MET A 1 -3.59 -10.05 8.67
C MET A 1 -3.12 -9.97 10.11
N LYS A 2 -2.19 -9.06 10.41
CA LYS A 2 -1.68 -8.91 11.77
C LYS A 2 -2.80 -8.60 12.77
N SER A 3 -2.61 -9.01 14.01
CA SER A 3 -3.63 -8.90 15.04
C SER A 3 -4.04 -7.47 15.39
N GLY A 4 -3.26 -6.47 15.15
CA GLY A 4 -3.61 -5.08 15.44
C GLY A 4 -4.39 -4.36 14.34
N LEU A 5 -4.77 -5.07 13.28
CA LEU A 5 -5.36 -4.48 12.08
C LEU A 5 -6.63 -5.21 11.69
N GLU A 6 -7.51 -4.52 10.97
CA GLU A 6 -8.72 -5.14 10.41
C GLU A 6 -9.07 -4.52 9.08
N ILE A 7 -9.79 -5.28 8.27
CA ILE A 7 -10.31 -4.82 6.99
C ILE A 7 -11.75 -4.39 7.20
N ARG A 8 -12.08 -3.17 6.76
CA ARG A 8 -13.45 -2.63 6.83
C ARG A 8 -13.74 -1.81 5.60
N GLU A 9 -15.01 -1.50 5.40
CA GLU A 9 -15.41 -0.54 4.38
C GLU A 9 -14.74 0.80 4.66
N SER A 10 -14.20 1.41 3.60
CA SER A 10 -13.45 2.65 3.69
C SER A 10 -14.24 3.82 3.11
N PRO A 11 -14.24 4.99 3.76
CA PRO A 11 -14.81 6.18 3.16
C PRO A 11 -14.00 6.69 1.97
N ILE A 12 -12.76 6.20 1.81
CA ILE A 12 -11.91 6.59 0.69
C ILE A 12 -12.28 5.78 -0.55
N HIS A 13 -12.25 4.45 -0.44
CA HIS A 13 -12.53 3.57 -1.56
C HIS A 13 -12.65 2.13 -1.07
N GLY A 14 -13.73 1.47 -1.46
CA GLY A 14 -13.94 0.04 -1.21
C GLY A 14 -13.61 -0.39 0.21
N LEU A 15 -12.71 -1.35 0.34
CA LEU A 15 -12.21 -1.81 1.62
C LEU A 15 -10.88 -1.14 1.94
N GLY A 16 -10.61 -0.98 3.21
CA GLY A 16 -9.36 -0.40 3.68
C GLY A 16 -8.85 -1.11 4.92
N VAL A 17 -7.68 -0.71 5.37
CA VAL A 17 -7.02 -1.26 6.56
C VAL A 17 -7.18 -0.29 7.70
N PHE A 18 -7.68 -0.77 8.84
CA PHE A 18 -7.94 0.07 10.00
C PHE A 18 -7.19 -0.45 11.23
N ALA A 19 -6.75 0.47 12.07
CA ALA A 19 -6.06 0.12 13.30
C ALA A 19 -7.08 -0.34 14.35
N LYS A 20 -6.86 -1.52 14.92
CA LYS A 20 -7.66 -2.02 16.06
C LYS A 20 -7.06 -1.58 17.38
N VAL A 21 -5.80 -1.20 17.37
CA VAL A 21 -5.06 -0.71 18.53
C VAL A 21 -4.21 0.46 18.07
N ARG A 22 -3.72 1.25 19.02
CA ARG A 22 -2.81 2.33 18.70
C ARG A 22 -1.52 1.77 18.07
N ILE A 23 -1.06 2.42 17.00
CA ILE A 23 0.18 2.06 16.33
C ILE A 23 1.15 3.24 16.47
N PRO A 24 2.23 3.08 17.23
CA PRO A 24 3.20 4.18 17.40
C PRO A 24 3.91 4.53 16.11
N ARG A 25 4.25 5.80 15.97
CA ARG A 25 5.11 6.27 14.89
C ARG A 25 6.36 5.40 14.80
N GLY A 26 6.76 5.05 13.59
CA GLY A 26 7.95 4.24 13.33
C GLY A 26 7.71 2.74 13.29
N THR A 27 6.51 2.30 13.67
CA THR A 27 6.18 0.86 13.65
C THR A 27 6.17 0.36 12.21
N VAL A 28 6.83 -0.77 11.97
CA VAL A 28 6.70 -1.49 10.70
C VAL A 28 5.36 -2.21 10.73
N VAL A 29 4.44 -1.74 9.89
CA VAL A 29 3.09 -2.32 9.82
C VAL A 29 3.12 -3.64 9.08
N GLU A 30 3.88 -3.71 8.00
CA GLU A 30 3.98 -4.93 7.20
C GLU A 30 5.22 -4.87 6.31
N LYS A 31 5.85 -6.02 6.14
CA LYS A 31 6.86 -6.19 5.10
C LYS A 31 6.17 -6.88 3.93
N ILE A 32 6.23 -6.26 2.76
CA ILE A 32 5.55 -6.78 1.58
C ILE A 32 6.22 -8.07 1.13
N LYS A 33 5.42 -9.11 0.97
CA LYS A 33 5.86 -10.42 0.52
C LYS A 33 5.22 -10.77 -0.80
N GLY A 34 5.88 -11.58 -1.57
CA GLY A 34 5.39 -12.04 -2.84
C GLY A 34 6.55 -12.32 -3.76
N LYS A 35 6.25 -12.91 -4.91
CA LYS A 35 7.28 -13.25 -5.89
C LYS A 35 7.64 -12.01 -6.70
N PRO A 36 8.90 -11.54 -6.66
CA PRO A 36 9.32 -10.42 -7.50
C PRO A 36 9.25 -10.82 -8.98
N ARG A 37 8.71 -9.94 -9.80
CA ARG A 37 8.64 -10.15 -11.24
C ARG A 37 8.88 -8.82 -11.95
N ARG A 38 9.40 -8.88 -13.16
CA ARG A 38 9.54 -7.68 -13.99
C ARG A 38 8.15 -7.16 -14.33
N TYR A 39 8.03 -5.84 -14.46
CA TYR A 39 6.73 -5.22 -14.73
C TYR A 39 6.05 -5.81 -15.98
N SER A 40 6.84 -6.21 -16.99
CA SER A 40 6.31 -6.77 -18.23
C SER A 40 5.67 -8.15 -18.07
N GLU A 41 5.94 -8.82 -16.95
CA GLU A 41 5.42 -10.16 -16.67
C GLU A 41 4.13 -10.12 -15.84
N ILE A 42 3.69 -8.93 -15.45
CA ILE A 42 2.50 -8.77 -14.62
C ILE A 42 1.41 -8.14 -15.48
N PRO A 43 0.18 -8.67 -15.45
CA PRO A 43 -0.93 -8.05 -16.17
C PRO A 43 -1.04 -6.56 -15.82
N LYS A 44 -1.13 -5.71 -16.82
CA LYS A 44 -1.07 -4.27 -16.64
C LYS A 44 -2.08 -3.75 -15.62
N ALA A 45 -3.32 -4.22 -15.70
CA ALA A 45 -4.36 -3.77 -14.77
C ALA A 45 -4.01 -4.10 -13.33
N LEU A 46 -3.46 -5.29 -13.10
CA LEU A 46 -3.06 -5.74 -11.78
C LEU A 46 -1.84 -4.95 -11.28
N LEU A 47 -0.86 -4.74 -12.17
CA LEU A 47 0.34 -3.97 -11.85
C LEU A 47 -0.03 -2.56 -11.38
N VAL A 48 -0.90 -1.88 -12.13
CA VAL A 48 -1.29 -0.50 -11.84
C VAL A 48 -2.07 -0.42 -10.53
N ARG A 49 -2.91 -1.39 -10.26
CA ARG A 49 -3.79 -1.35 -9.09
C ARG A 49 -3.13 -1.84 -7.82
N ARG A 50 -2.21 -2.79 -7.92
CA ARG A 50 -1.68 -3.51 -6.75
C ARG A 50 -0.16 -3.60 -6.71
N GLY A 51 0.53 -3.35 -7.83
CA GLY A 51 1.98 -3.55 -7.88
C GLY A 51 2.72 -2.61 -6.95
N MET A 52 3.74 -3.15 -6.29
CA MET A 52 4.64 -2.37 -5.45
C MET A 52 6.07 -2.67 -5.89
N GLU A 53 6.79 -1.63 -6.26
CA GLU A 53 8.14 -1.78 -6.76
C GLU A 53 9.08 -2.22 -5.62
N VAL A 54 9.99 -3.13 -5.93
CA VAL A 54 10.96 -3.62 -4.94
C VAL A 54 12.39 -3.40 -5.41
N SER A 55 12.58 -3.20 -6.70
CA SER A 55 13.84 -2.73 -7.30
C SER A 55 13.48 -2.21 -8.69
N LYS A 56 14.42 -1.61 -9.39
CA LYS A 56 14.11 -0.99 -10.68
C LYS A 56 13.40 -1.97 -11.61
N ASP A 57 12.21 -1.61 -12.04
CA ASP A 57 11.36 -2.36 -12.97
C ASP A 57 10.91 -3.74 -12.45
N VAL A 58 11.13 -4.02 -11.17
CA VAL A 58 10.74 -5.28 -10.55
C VAL A 58 9.69 -4.98 -9.47
N TYR A 59 8.57 -5.70 -9.54
CA TYR A 59 7.43 -5.46 -8.68
C TYR A 59 6.97 -6.73 -7.99
N VAL A 60 6.28 -6.55 -6.88
CA VAL A 60 5.56 -7.60 -6.18
C VAL A 60 4.09 -7.21 -6.19
N VAL A 61 3.22 -8.19 -6.44
CA VAL A 61 1.79 -8.04 -6.19
C VAL A 61 1.55 -8.62 -4.80
N PRO A 62 1.17 -7.79 -3.82
CA PRO A 62 0.96 -8.28 -2.45
C PRO A 62 -0.11 -9.37 -2.38
N ALA A 63 -0.04 -10.20 -1.35
CA ALA A 63 -1.04 -11.22 -1.11
C ALA A 63 -2.41 -10.59 -0.84
N GLU A 64 -3.47 -11.28 -1.21
CA GLU A 64 -4.83 -10.74 -1.16
C GLU A 64 -5.34 -10.41 0.24
N GLU A 65 -4.73 -10.98 1.27
CA GLU A 65 -5.12 -10.71 2.66
C GLU A 65 -4.14 -9.77 3.37
N SER A 66 -3.24 -9.15 2.63
CA SER A 66 -2.19 -8.31 3.21
C SER A 66 -2.59 -6.84 3.28
N VAL A 67 -1.85 -6.07 4.08
CA VAL A 67 -1.98 -4.61 4.13
C VAL A 67 -1.72 -4.02 2.75
N GLY A 68 -0.66 -4.48 2.07
CA GLY A 68 -0.31 -3.98 0.76
C GLY A 68 -1.40 -4.14 -0.29
N TRP A 69 -2.26 -5.15 -0.12
CA TRP A 69 -3.39 -5.36 -1.04
C TRP A 69 -4.51 -4.36 -0.79
N PHE A 70 -4.80 -4.05 0.48
CA PHE A 70 -5.99 -3.26 0.86
C PHE A 70 -5.71 -1.80 1.19
N VAL A 71 -4.46 -1.42 1.43
CA VAL A 71 -4.15 -0.05 1.86
C VAL A 71 -4.56 0.96 0.79
N ASN A 72 -5.29 1.99 1.20
CA ASN A 72 -5.78 3.02 0.30
C ASN A 72 -4.80 4.18 0.17
N HIS A 73 -4.97 4.96 -0.88
CA HIS A 73 -4.18 6.15 -1.16
C HIS A 73 -4.69 7.35 -0.36
N SER A 74 -3.77 8.19 0.08
CA SER A 74 -4.09 9.52 0.60
C SER A 74 -2.95 10.48 0.27
N GLY A 75 -3.30 11.72 -0.04
CA GLY A 75 -2.31 12.78 -0.18
C GLY A 75 -1.74 13.24 1.16
N ARG A 76 -2.35 12.81 2.28
CA ARG A 76 -1.87 13.07 3.64
C ARG A 76 -1.79 11.74 4.39
N PRO A 77 -0.92 10.85 3.97
CA PRO A 77 -0.89 9.49 4.52
C PRO A 77 -0.32 9.46 5.94
N ASN A 78 -0.69 8.39 6.66
CA ASN A 78 -0.09 8.13 7.97
C ASN A 78 0.93 7.00 7.95
N CYS A 79 1.16 6.42 6.77
CA CYS A 79 2.19 5.41 6.55
C CYS A 79 2.98 5.75 5.30
N THR A 80 4.14 5.14 5.17
CA THR A 80 4.98 5.25 3.98
C THR A 80 5.38 3.87 3.52
N TYR A 81 5.59 3.72 2.22
CA TYR A 81 6.17 2.51 1.66
C TYR A 81 7.60 2.80 1.22
N ASP A 82 8.52 1.98 1.69
CA ASP A 82 9.93 2.08 1.33
C ASP A 82 10.26 0.95 0.35
N ILE A 83 10.60 1.33 -0.88
CA ILE A 83 10.91 0.37 -1.95
C ILE A 83 12.10 -0.51 -1.56
N SER A 84 13.14 0.06 -0.99
CA SER A 84 14.38 -0.69 -0.71
C SER A 84 14.20 -1.72 0.39
N SER A 85 13.42 -1.42 1.41
CA SER A 85 13.17 -2.36 2.52
C SER A 85 11.90 -3.17 2.33
N ARG A 86 11.04 -2.79 1.37
CA ARG A 86 9.73 -3.38 1.12
C ARG A 86 8.79 -3.25 2.33
N GLU A 87 8.99 -2.21 3.14
CA GLU A 87 8.22 -2.05 4.37
C GLU A 87 7.19 -0.94 4.25
N ILE A 88 6.01 -1.20 4.82
CA ILE A 88 5.03 -0.16 5.12
C ILE A 88 5.22 0.19 6.58
N ARG A 89 5.46 1.47 6.85
CA ARG A 89 5.83 1.96 8.18
C ARG A 89 4.98 3.16 8.57
N ALA A 90 4.55 3.20 9.82
CA ALA A 90 3.80 4.35 10.32
C ALA A 90 4.72 5.59 10.39
N THR A 91 4.25 6.71 9.84
CA THR A 91 5.00 7.98 9.85
C THR A 91 4.50 8.93 10.92
N LYS A 92 3.44 8.58 11.59
CA LYS A 92 2.90 9.31 12.73
C LYS A 92 2.17 8.32 13.64
N ASP A 93 1.80 8.74 14.83
CA ASP A 93 0.99 7.89 15.70
C ASP A 93 -0.37 7.68 15.05
N ILE A 94 -0.80 6.43 15.00
CA ILE A 94 -2.09 6.05 14.42
C ILE A 94 -2.96 5.61 15.58
N ARG A 95 -4.14 6.20 15.70
CA ARG A 95 -5.06 5.89 16.79
C ARG A 95 -5.96 4.73 16.42
N ARG A 96 -6.44 4.02 17.43
CA ARG A 96 -7.46 3.00 17.22
C ARG A 96 -8.61 3.58 16.40
N GLY A 97 -9.00 2.88 15.35
CA GLY A 97 -10.08 3.27 14.47
C GLY A 97 -9.64 4.07 13.25
N ASP A 98 -8.40 4.55 13.22
CA ASP A 98 -7.90 5.28 12.06
C ASP A 98 -7.62 4.33 10.90
N GLU A 99 -7.90 4.80 9.70
CA GLU A 99 -7.52 4.07 8.49
C GLU A 99 -6.05 4.29 8.19
N LEU A 100 -5.33 3.21 7.86
CA LEU A 100 -3.96 3.29 7.40
C LEU A 100 -3.95 3.66 5.92
N THR A 101 -3.12 4.62 5.55
CA THR A 101 -3.01 5.08 4.16
C THR A 101 -1.56 5.29 3.78
N ILE A 102 -1.28 5.17 2.49
CA ILE A 102 0.02 5.50 1.91
C ILE A 102 -0.19 6.42 0.72
N ASP A 103 0.86 7.08 0.28
CA ASP A 103 0.83 7.79 -0.98
C ASP A 103 1.25 6.80 -2.08
N TYR A 104 0.35 6.53 -3.01
CA TYR A 104 0.62 5.56 -4.07
C TYR A 104 1.80 5.95 -4.96
N HIS A 105 2.18 7.23 -4.97
CA HIS A 105 3.39 7.64 -5.70
C HIS A 105 4.64 6.99 -5.13
N GLU A 106 4.60 6.53 -3.88
CA GLU A 106 5.74 5.87 -3.26
C GLU A 106 5.88 4.40 -3.67
N THR A 107 4.87 3.82 -4.32
CA THR A 107 4.89 2.41 -4.66
C THR A 107 5.65 2.12 -5.95
N THR A 108 6.08 3.15 -6.66
CA THR A 108 6.77 2.98 -7.94
C THR A 108 7.61 4.22 -8.25
N THR A 109 8.71 4.00 -8.97
CA THR A 109 9.51 5.09 -9.51
C THR A 109 9.12 5.45 -10.94
N TRP A 110 8.15 4.74 -11.51
CA TRP A 110 7.71 4.97 -12.89
C TRP A 110 6.96 6.29 -13.00
N PRO A 111 7.46 7.28 -13.74
CA PRO A 111 6.84 8.62 -13.77
C PRO A 111 5.46 8.66 -14.40
N GLY A 112 5.10 7.69 -15.24
CA GLY A 112 3.77 7.62 -15.84
C GLY A 112 2.71 6.98 -14.97
N TYR A 113 3.07 6.49 -13.81
CA TYR A 113 2.17 5.69 -12.99
C TYR A 113 0.92 6.47 -12.55
N ALA A 114 1.11 7.70 -12.08
CA ALA A 114 0.00 8.50 -11.57
C ALA A 114 -1.04 8.79 -12.66
N ALA A 115 -0.63 8.90 -13.90
CA ALA A 115 -1.57 9.15 -15.00
C ALA A 115 -2.51 7.95 -15.21
N LEU A 116 -2.09 6.76 -14.86
CA LEU A 116 -2.91 5.55 -15.00
C LEU A 116 -3.99 5.47 -13.93
N TRP A 117 -3.82 6.18 -12.83
CA TRP A 117 -4.83 6.19 -11.75
C TRP A 117 -6.13 6.84 -12.18
N LYS A 118 -6.09 7.71 -13.18
CA LYS A 118 -7.28 8.43 -13.64
C LYS A 118 -8.37 7.48 -14.13
N GLY A 119 -8.00 6.26 -14.42
CA GLY A 119 -8.94 5.24 -14.87
C GLY A 119 -9.77 4.61 -13.77
N GLY A 120 -9.86 5.21 -12.58
CA GLY A 120 -10.73 4.69 -11.55
C GLY A 120 -10.07 4.43 -10.21
N LYS A 121 -8.87 4.90 -10.03
CA LYS A 121 -8.22 4.82 -8.71
C LYS A 121 -8.72 5.93 -7.82
N PRO A 122 -8.84 5.68 -6.52
CA PRO A 122 -9.20 6.73 -5.58
C PRO A 122 -8.08 7.74 -5.47
N GLN A 123 -8.44 8.94 -5.17
CA GLN A 123 -7.50 10.03 -5.00
C GLN A 123 -7.11 10.23 -3.55
#